data_8a6598b5d3ca4e99d02dabdc8efd82c2
#
_entry.id   8a6598b5d3ca4e99d02dabdc8efd82c2
#
_cell.length_a   1.000
_cell.length_b   1.000
_cell.length_c   1.000
_cell.angle_alpha   90.00
_cell.angle_beta   90.00
_cell.angle_gamma   90.00
#
_symmetry.space_group_name_H-M   'P 1'
#
loop_
_entity.id
_entity.type
_entity.pdbx_description
1 polymer ?
#
loop_
_entity_poly.entity_id
_entity_poly.type
_entity_poly.pdbx_seq_one_letter_code
_entity_poly.pdbx_strand_id
1 'polypeptide(L)'
;MKNILRLLVISLLITAIIYLLFSLFDKSFAEKTDKNFTEKKGNIEFGFNFDKYHITKDTIEFGDSFGEILIKNKLTYPQIYRIVEKIKDSFDVRWLTAGKPYTILSSKDSLKVPKVFIYQPNLLNYVVIDFSDWDSISAVNKKKPFKIVKKFTSGIINSSLSEAMDQNGLPWELINQLSDIYAWTIDFARIQKGDKFKIIYNERYIEDTILVGIKGIDAAFFEHNNEELYAFNFITDSLKKTTEFYDESGNSLQRTFLKSPLRFSNISSRYNLKRRIAYYGNKVRPHKGTDFAAPTGTPIMATADGRVIKSSYTRGNGYYVKIQHNDKYSTQYLHMQKNGRIKQGRYVKQGDVIGRIGMTGNTSGPHVCYRFWKSGKQVDPFKQKLPPGKPVPKKLKFNFDKSIIPFKKLLDEIN
;
A
#
# COMPACT_ATOMS: atom_id res chain seq x y z
N MET A 1 -4.63 -65.68 -53.22
CA MET A 1 -3.99 -64.42 -53.67
C MET A 1 -5.02 -63.35 -54.13
N LYS A 2 -5.98 -63.64 -55.00
CA LYS A 2 -6.93 -62.64 -55.54
C LYS A 2 -7.79 -61.91 -54.48
N ASN A 3 -8.17 -62.60 -53.40
CA ASN A 3 -9.02 -61.96 -52.32
C ASN A 3 -8.26 -61.04 -51.38
N ILE A 4 -6.96 -61.30 -51.13
CA ILE A 4 -6.10 -60.46 -50.33
C ILE A 4 -5.81 -59.13 -51.05
N LEU A 5 -5.54 -59.22 -52.37
CA LEU A 5 -5.29 -58.06 -53.23
C LEU A 5 -6.53 -57.12 -53.27
N ARG A 6 -7.75 -57.71 -53.33
CA ARG A 6 -9.02 -56.94 -53.30
C ARG A 6 -9.23 -56.21 -51.92
N LEU A 7 -8.93 -56.85 -50.80
CA LEU A 7 -8.99 -56.26 -49.46
C LEU A 7 -8.01 -55.13 -49.32
N LEU A 8 -6.77 -55.26 -49.82
CA LEU A 8 -5.78 -54.19 -49.81
C LEU A 8 -6.20 -52.95 -50.63
N VAL A 9 -6.78 -53.18 -51.83
CA VAL A 9 -7.28 -52.09 -52.67
C VAL A 9 -8.47 -51.36 -52.02
N ILE A 10 -9.39 -52.11 -51.37
CA ILE A 10 -10.51 -51.52 -50.68
C ILE A 10 -10.03 -50.69 -49.45
N SER A 11 -9.04 -51.19 -48.67
CA SER A 11 -8.44 -50.47 -47.56
C SER A 11 -7.78 -49.15 -48.01
N LEU A 12 -7.02 -49.18 -49.12
CA LEU A 12 -6.38 -47.99 -49.71
C LEU A 12 -7.42 -46.95 -50.20
N LEU A 13 -8.54 -47.42 -50.81
CA LEU A 13 -9.62 -46.55 -51.20
C LEU A 13 -10.31 -45.89 -50.01
N ILE A 14 -10.55 -46.62 -48.94
CA ILE A 14 -11.15 -46.10 -47.69
C ILE A 14 -10.25 -45.05 -47.02
N THR A 15 -8.95 -45.31 -46.97
CA THR A 15 -7.99 -44.32 -46.40
C THR A 15 -7.89 -43.07 -47.28
N ALA A 16 -7.92 -43.19 -48.58
CA ALA A 16 -7.95 -42.04 -49.49
C ALA A 16 -9.22 -41.19 -49.34
N ILE A 17 -10.38 -41.86 -49.19
CA ILE A 17 -11.66 -41.14 -48.94
C ILE A 17 -11.68 -40.44 -47.61
N ILE A 18 -11.16 -41.05 -46.56
CA ILE A 18 -11.04 -40.45 -45.26
C ILE A 18 -10.09 -39.22 -45.30
N TYR A 19 -8.97 -39.31 -45.99
CA TYR A 19 -8.04 -38.22 -46.19
C TYR A 19 -8.68 -37.04 -46.96
N LEU A 20 -9.45 -37.37 -48.01
CA LEU A 20 -10.17 -36.37 -48.79
C LEU A 20 -11.26 -35.67 -48.00
N LEU A 21 -12.00 -36.41 -47.16
CA LEU A 21 -13.02 -35.84 -46.25
C LEU A 21 -12.38 -34.96 -45.18
N PHE A 22 -11.22 -35.36 -44.64
CA PHE A 22 -10.45 -34.57 -43.65
C PHE A 22 -9.93 -33.27 -44.29
N SER A 23 -9.41 -33.31 -45.53
CA SER A 23 -8.94 -32.13 -46.24
C SER A 23 -10.04 -31.17 -46.64
N LEU A 24 -11.26 -31.69 -46.95
CA LEU A 24 -12.45 -30.87 -47.19
C LEU A 24 -12.99 -30.25 -45.89
N PHE A 25 -12.88 -30.97 -44.78
CA PHE A 25 -13.26 -30.46 -43.43
C PHE A 25 -12.31 -29.36 -43.00
N ASP A 26 -11.00 -29.55 -43.20
CA ASP A 26 -9.97 -28.54 -42.86
C ASP A 26 -10.13 -27.27 -43.70
N LYS A 27 -10.42 -27.38 -45.00
CA LYS A 27 -10.75 -26.22 -45.84
C LYS A 27 -12.01 -25.51 -45.41
N SER A 28 -13.07 -26.25 -45.05
CA SER A 28 -14.32 -25.66 -44.56
C SER A 28 -14.16 -25.00 -43.19
N PHE A 29 -13.23 -25.48 -42.35
CA PHE A 29 -12.93 -24.88 -41.07
C PHE A 29 -12.02 -23.64 -41.22
N ALA A 30 -11.08 -23.66 -42.15
CA ALA A 30 -10.22 -22.52 -42.49
C ALA A 30 -11.01 -21.38 -43.12
N GLU A 31 -11.98 -21.65 -44.02
CA GLU A 31 -12.85 -20.63 -44.58
C GLU A 31 -13.84 -20.03 -43.57
N LYS A 32 -14.22 -20.76 -42.50
CA LYS A 32 -15.06 -20.23 -41.42
C LYS A 32 -14.26 -19.40 -40.40
N THR A 33 -12.96 -19.60 -40.29
CA THR A 33 -12.11 -18.83 -39.39
C THR A 33 -11.57 -17.54 -39.99
N ASP A 34 -11.57 -17.39 -41.32
CA ASP A 34 -11.15 -16.16 -42.01
C ASP A 34 -12.24 -15.11 -42.20
N LYS A 35 -13.49 -15.39 -41.74
CA LYS A 35 -14.46 -14.33 -41.43
C LYS A 35 -14.28 -13.84 -40.00
N ASN A 36 -13.05 -13.63 -39.55
CA ASN A 36 -12.80 -12.66 -38.53
C ASN A 36 -13.23 -11.28 -39.06
N PHE A 37 -14.43 -10.88 -38.70
CA PHE A 37 -14.77 -9.50 -38.52
C PHE A 37 -13.64 -8.93 -37.66
N THR A 38 -12.66 -8.32 -38.25
CA THR A 38 -11.88 -7.27 -37.61
C THR A 38 -12.89 -6.17 -37.34
N GLU A 39 -13.69 -6.33 -36.27
CA GLU A 39 -14.24 -5.18 -35.61
C GLU A 39 -13.05 -4.27 -35.39
N LYS A 40 -13.03 -3.15 -36.09
CA LYS A 40 -12.14 -2.05 -35.78
C LYS A 40 -12.35 -1.81 -34.31
N LYS A 41 -11.44 -2.32 -33.46
CA LYS A 41 -11.44 -2.11 -32.02
C LYS A 41 -11.47 -0.59 -31.87
N GLY A 42 -12.67 -0.03 -31.65
CA GLY A 42 -12.83 1.41 -31.47
C GLY A 42 -11.81 1.87 -30.42
N ASN A 43 -11.35 3.09 -30.52
CA ASN A 43 -10.40 3.66 -29.57
C ASN A 43 -11.04 3.72 -28.16
N ILE A 44 -10.95 2.59 -27.42
CA ILE A 44 -11.56 2.44 -26.09
C ILE A 44 -10.54 2.86 -25.04
N GLU A 45 -10.79 3.98 -24.38
CA GLU A 45 -10.00 4.49 -23.26
C GLU A 45 -10.93 4.80 -22.07
N PHE A 46 -10.51 4.47 -20.84
CA PHE A 46 -11.30 4.63 -19.60
C PHE A 46 -12.68 3.94 -19.59
N GLY A 47 -12.90 2.98 -20.50
CA GLY A 47 -14.17 2.29 -20.68
C GLY A 47 -15.16 3.00 -21.62
N PHE A 48 -14.74 4.05 -22.31
CA PHE A 48 -15.52 4.78 -23.32
C PHE A 48 -14.94 4.57 -24.72
N ASN A 49 -15.79 4.43 -25.70
CA ASN A 49 -15.37 4.50 -27.11
C ASN A 49 -15.16 5.97 -27.49
N PHE A 50 -13.91 6.41 -27.54
CA PHE A 50 -13.51 7.78 -27.82
C PHE A 50 -13.93 8.26 -29.20
N ASP A 51 -14.15 7.34 -30.16
CA ASP A 51 -14.63 7.69 -31.48
C ASP A 51 -16.06 8.31 -31.46
N LYS A 52 -16.80 8.15 -30.36
CA LYS A 52 -18.15 8.71 -30.18
C LYS A 52 -18.18 10.11 -29.57
N TYR A 53 -17.02 10.65 -29.17
CA TYR A 53 -16.94 11.92 -28.43
C TYR A 53 -15.98 12.91 -29.10
N HIS A 54 -16.21 14.19 -28.86
CA HIS A 54 -15.15 15.19 -28.94
C HIS A 54 -14.34 15.14 -27.67
N ILE A 55 -12.99 15.03 -27.75
CA ILE A 55 -12.11 14.77 -26.64
C ILE A 55 -11.26 15.99 -26.36
N THR A 56 -11.29 16.47 -25.12
CA THR A 56 -10.36 17.47 -24.60
C THR A 56 -9.50 16.83 -23.53
N LYS A 57 -8.18 16.73 -23.75
CA LYS A 57 -7.19 16.27 -22.76
C LYS A 57 -6.38 17.48 -22.32
N ASP A 58 -6.26 17.68 -21.00
CA ASP A 58 -5.52 18.81 -20.44
C ASP A 58 -5.02 18.46 -19.04
N THR A 59 -4.27 19.38 -18.43
CA THR A 59 -3.69 19.26 -17.09
C THR A 59 -4.26 20.36 -16.19
N ILE A 60 -4.56 20.01 -14.94
CA ILE A 60 -5.04 20.97 -13.95
C ILE A 60 -3.92 21.95 -13.63
N GLU A 61 -4.16 23.23 -13.83
CA GLU A 61 -3.21 24.30 -13.52
C GLU A 61 -3.29 24.72 -12.04
N PHE A 62 -2.27 25.43 -11.57
CA PHE A 62 -2.29 25.99 -10.22
C PHE A 62 -3.41 27.06 -10.11
N GLY A 63 -4.33 26.86 -9.16
CA GLY A 63 -5.48 27.74 -8.97
C GLY A 63 -6.76 27.27 -9.66
N ASP A 64 -6.70 26.31 -10.59
CA ASP A 64 -7.90 25.76 -11.20
C ASP A 64 -8.77 25.04 -10.16
N SER A 65 -10.07 25.27 -10.27
CA SER A 65 -11.09 24.49 -9.55
C SER A 65 -11.90 23.64 -10.53
N PHE A 66 -12.59 22.61 -10.04
CA PHE A 66 -13.51 21.82 -10.84
C PHE A 66 -14.53 22.68 -11.58
N GLY A 67 -15.05 23.70 -10.88
CA GLY A 67 -16.02 24.66 -11.45
C GLY A 67 -15.44 25.45 -12.61
N GLU A 68 -14.23 26.03 -12.43
CA GLU A 68 -13.58 26.82 -13.50
C GLU A 68 -13.25 26.00 -14.72
N ILE A 69 -12.74 24.78 -14.53
CA ILE A 69 -12.48 23.85 -15.66
C ILE A 69 -13.77 23.59 -16.46
N LEU A 70 -14.88 23.33 -15.79
CA LEU A 70 -16.15 23.06 -16.47
C LEU A 70 -16.77 24.32 -17.11
N ILE A 71 -16.59 25.51 -16.52
CA ILE A 71 -17.00 26.79 -17.14
C ILE A 71 -16.22 27.05 -18.42
N LYS A 72 -14.88 26.90 -18.39
CA LYS A 72 -14.04 26.97 -19.59
C LYS A 72 -14.53 26.04 -20.69
N ASN A 73 -15.17 24.92 -20.30
CA ASN A 73 -15.75 23.92 -21.22
C ASN A 73 -17.28 24.08 -21.41
N LYS A 74 -17.83 25.29 -21.24
CA LYS A 74 -19.19 25.68 -21.58
C LYS A 74 -20.30 25.14 -20.67
N LEU A 75 -20.03 24.64 -19.46
CA LEU A 75 -21.09 24.37 -18.49
C LEU A 75 -21.44 25.65 -17.72
N THR A 76 -22.69 25.75 -17.33
CA THR A 76 -23.20 26.87 -16.49
C THR A 76 -23.04 26.57 -14.98
N TYR A 77 -22.99 27.59 -14.15
CA TYR A 77 -22.93 27.44 -12.69
C TYR A 77 -24.03 26.53 -12.11
N PRO A 78 -25.32 26.64 -12.51
CA PRO A 78 -26.37 25.73 -12.01
C PRO A 78 -26.11 24.27 -12.36
N GLN A 79 -25.58 24.01 -13.57
CA GLN A 79 -25.21 22.64 -14.00
C GLN A 79 -24.06 22.08 -13.14
N ILE A 80 -23.03 22.87 -12.92
CA ILE A 80 -21.87 22.48 -12.10
C ILE A 80 -22.31 22.22 -10.66
N TYR A 81 -23.13 23.10 -10.09
CA TYR A 81 -23.68 22.92 -8.75
C TYR A 81 -24.45 21.61 -8.63
N ARG A 82 -25.33 21.30 -9.61
CA ARG A 82 -26.05 20.02 -9.64
C ARG A 82 -25.13 18.81 -9.69
N ILE A 83 -24.05 18.86 -10.50
CA ILE A 83 -23.06 17.80 -10.56
C ILE A 83 -22.41 17.61 -9.18
N VAL A 84 -21.87 18.69 -8.58
CA VAL A 84 -21.16 18.64 -7.29
C VAL A 84 -22.06 18.08 -6.17
N GLU A 85 -23.31 18.55 -6.09
CA GLU A 85 -24.27 18.07 -5.07
C GLU A 85 -24.57 16.57 -5.23
N LYS A 86 -24.67 16.06 -6.45
CA LYS A 86 -24.95 14.64 -6.70
C LYS A 86 -23.77 13.73 -6.40
N ILE A 87 -22.54 14.20 -6.56
CA ILE A 87 -21.34 13.36 -6.39
C ILE A 87 -20.61 13.53 -5.05
N LYS A 88 -21.02 14.48 -4.19
CA LYS A 88 -20.31 14.86 -2.95
C LYS A 88 -20.00 13.71 -2.00
N ASP A 89 -20.85 12.69 -1.96
CA ASP A 89 -20.66 11.51 -1.12
C ASP A 89 -19.73 10.46 -1.77
N SER A 90 -19.49 10.54 -3.08
CA SER A 90 -18.67 9.60 -3.86
C SER A 90 -17.30 10.17 -4.21
N PHE A 91 -17.22 11.47 -4.47
CA PHE A 91 -15.99 12.16 -4.82
C PHE A 91 -16.01 13.63 -4.37
N ASP A 92 -15.00 14.04 -3.62
CA ASP A 92 -14.81 15.44 -3.23
C ASP A 92 -13.98 16.16 -4.31
N VAL A 93 -14.61 17.06 -5.05
CA VAL A 93 -13.97 17.82 -6.13
C VAL A 93 -12.79 18.68 -5.66
N ARG A 94 -12.65 18.93 -4.35
CA ARG A 94 -11.49 19.63 -3.76
C ARG A 94 -10.22 18.79 -3.76
N TRP A 95 -10.30 17.50 -4.08
CA TRP A 95 -9.15 16.61 -4.22
C TRP A 95 -8.47 16.69 -5.59
N LEU A 96 -8.99 17.51 -6.48
CA LEU A 96 -8.29 17.84 -7.71
C LEU A 96 -6.95 18.50 -7.38
N THR A 97 -5.89 18.05 -8.02
CA THR A 97 -4.52 18.48 -7.72
C THR A 97 -3.86 19.05 -8.97
N ALA A 98 -3.25 20.22 -8.86
CA ALA A 98 -2.48 20.82 -9.94
C ALA A 98 -1.38 19.86 -10.46
N GLY A 99 -1.12 19.90 -11.75
CA GLY A 99 -0.19 19.01 -12.45
C GLY A 99 -0.75 17.62 -12.78
N LYS A 100 -2.03 17.33 -12.46
CA LYS A 100 -2.65 16.06 -12.81
C LYS A 100 -3.52 16.20 -14.05
N PRO A 101 -3.47 15.19 -14.96
CA PRO A 101 -4.25 15.23 -16.20
C PRO A 101 -5.73 14.97 -15.95
N TYR A 102 -6.54 15.57 -16.81
CA TYR A 102 -7.96 15.28 -16.93
C TYR A 102 -8.35 15.13 -18.42
N THR A 103 -9.48 14.48 -18.65
CA THR A 103 -10.06 14.31 -19.97
C THR A 103 -11.55 14.64 -19.91
N ILE A 104 -12.04 15.47 -20.83
CA ILE A 104 -13.45 15.75 -20.98
C ILE A 104 -13.94 15.08 -22.26
N LEU A 105 -15.00 14.31 -22.15
CA LEU A 105 -15.73 13.73 -23.27
C LEU A 105 -16.97 14.57 -23.52
N SER A 106 -17.06 15.19 -24.69
CA SER A 106 -18.17 16.07 -25.11
C SER A 106 -18.93 15.45 -26.26
N SER A 107 -20.15 15.93 -26.51
CA SER A 107 -20.92 15.54 -27.70
C SER A 107 -20.16 15.83 -28.99
N LYS A 108 -20.40 15.01 -30.03
CA LYS A 108 -19.74 15.17 -31.34
C LYS A 108 -20.36 16.26 -32.24
N ASP A 109 -21.49 16.79 -31.83
CA ASP A 109 -22.14 17.89 -32.53
C ASP A 109 -21.34 19.21 -32.44
N SER A 110 -21.79 20.24 -33.15
CA SER A 110 -21.15 21.55 -33.17
C SER A 110 -21.13 22.25 -31.79
N LEU A 111 -22.04 21.88 -30.89
CA LEU A 111 -22.15 22.46 -29.55
C LEU A 111 -21.04 21.96 -28.61
N LYS A 112 -20.55 20.74 -28.82
CA LYS A 112 -19.51 20.08 -27.99
C LYS A 112 -19.83 20.14 -26.51
N VAL A 113 -21.06 19.77 -26.14
CA VAL A 113 -21.49 19.80 -24.72
C VAL A 113 -20.76 18.72 -23.92
N PRO A 114 -20.07 19.06 -22.84
CA PRO A 114 -19.42 18.09 -21.95
C PRO A 114 -20.42 17.09 -21.36
N LYS A 115 -20.05 15.82 -21.31
CA LYS A 115 -20.86 14.71 -20.80
C LYS A 115 -20.15 13.90 -19.70
N VAL A 116 -18.82 13.79 -19.80
CA VAL A 116 -18.02 13.03 -18.85
C VAL A 116 -16.74 13.78 -18.54
N PHE A 117 -16.39 13.85 -17.28
CA PHE A 117 -15.10 14.35 -16.81
C PHE A 117 -14.31 13.19 -16.19
N ILE A 118 -13.09 12.96 -16.66
CA ILE A 118 -12.22 11.89 -16.20
C ILE A 118 -10.97 12.51 -15.59
N TYR A 119 -10.76 12.31 -14.28
CA TYR A 119 -9.61 12.79 -13.54
C TYR A 119 -8.63 11.66 -13.24
N GLN A 120 -7.34 11.88 -13.44
CA GLN A 120 -6.29 10.89 -13.20
C GLN A 120 -5.33 11.37 -12.09
N PRO A 121 -5.59 11.06 -10.82
CA PRO A 121 -4.71 11.44 -9.71
C PRO A 121 -3.32 10.79 -9.80
N ASN A 122 -3.21 9.63 -10.46
CA ASN A 122 -1.95 8.94 -10.75
C ASN A 122 -2.12 8.03 -11.97
N LEU A 123 -1.03 7.35 -12.37
CA LEU A 123 -1.01 6.51 -13.57
C LEU A 123 -2.00 5.34 -13.53
N LEU A 124 -2.29 4.79 -12.34
CA LEU A 124 -3.15 3.62 -12.16
C LEU A 124 -4.62 3.98 -11.95
N ASN A 125 -4.89 4.96 -11.10
CA ASN A 125 -6.24 5.28 -10.66
C ASN A 125 -6.81 6.43 -11.48
N TYR A 126 -8.11 6.38 -11.73
CA TYR A 126 -8.86 7.47 -12.33
C TYR A 126 -10.28 7.55 -11.77
N VAL A 127 -10.86 8.74 -11.83
CA VAL A 127 -12.23 9.02 -11.41
C VAL A 127 -13.02 9.37 -12.65
N VAL A 128 -14.13 8.70 -12.87
CA VAL A 128 -15.10 9.03 -13.93
C VAL A 128 -16.26 9.75 -13.28
N ILE A 129 -16.48 11.00 -13.66
CA ILE A 129 -17.67 11.79 -13.31
C ILE A 129 -18.53 11.84 -14.58
N ASP A 130 -19.61 11.06 -14.57
CA ASP A 130 -20.54 10.94 -15.71
C ASP A 130 -21.80 11.76 -15.42
N PHE A 131 -22.05 12.74 -16.26
CA PHE A 131 -23.23 13.60 -16.26
C PHE A 131 -23.89 13.66 -17.65
N SER A 132 -23.66 12.62 -18.45
CA SER A 132 -24.31 12.46 -19.77
C SER A 132 -25.83 12.37 -19.66
N ASP A 133 -26.31 11.79 -18.57
CA ASP A 133 -27.70 11.78 -18.13
C ASP A 133 -27.83 12.60 -16.84
N TRP A 134 -28.57 13.68 -16.91
CA TRP A 134 -28.80 14.61 -15.81
C TRP A 134 -29.60 14.03 -14.63
N ASP A 135 -30.34 12.95 -14.86
CA ASP A 135 -31.09 12.27 -13.81
C ASP A 135 -30.27 11.23 -13.07
N SER A 136 -29.17 10.72 -13.68
CA SER A 136 -28.30 9.70 -13.12
C SER A 136 -26.81 10.12 -13.03
N ILE A 137 -26.54 11.34 -12.57
CA ILE A 137 -25.16 11.84 -12.40
C ILE A 137 -24.42 10.99 -11.36
N SER A 138 -23.21 10.54 -11.69
CA SER A 138 -22.41 9.67 -10.82
C SER A 138 -20.92 9.98 -10.87
N ALA A 139 -20.20 9.63 -9.79
CA ALA A 139 -18.75 9.62 -9.75
C ALA A 139 -18.26 8.24 -9.28
N VAL A 140 -17.38 7.62 -10.08
CA VAL A 140 -16.85 6.28 -9.81
C VAL A 140 -15.33 6.27 -9.88
N ASN A 141 -14.71 5.77 -8.81
CA ASN A 141 -13.28 5.51 -8.78
C ASN A 141 -12.97 4.19 -9.49
N LYS A 142 -12.10 4.24 -10.49
CA LYS A 142 -11.69 3.09 -11.30
C LYS A 142 -10.17 2.93 -11.34
N LYS A 143 -9.73 1.77 -11.79
CA LYS A 143 -8.30 1.47 -12.03
C LYS A 143 -8.11 1.02 -13.46
N LYS A 144 -6.99 1.43 -14.08
CA LYS A 144 -6.55 0.87 -15.35
C LYS A 144 -6.24 -0.63 -15.16
N PRO A 145 -6.43 -1.48 -16.16
CA PRO A 145 -5.95 -2.84 -16.14
C PRO A 145 -4.43 -2.85 -15.86
N PHE A 146 -3.98 -3.74 -15.00
CA PHE A 146 -2.56 -3.87 -14.65
C PHE A 146 -2.15 -5.32 -14.56
N LYS A 147 -0.90 -5.59 -14.90
CA LYS A 147 -0.23 -6.88 -14.75
C LYS A 147 0.60 -6.88 -13.48
N ILE A 148 0.67 -8.01 -12.82
CA ILE A 148 1.53 -8.23 -11.66
C ILE A 148 2.74 -9.03 -12.12
N VAL A 149 3.92 -8.50 -11.84
CA VAL A 149 5.20 -9.13 -12.15
C VAL A 149 5.96 -9.39 -10.85
N LYS A 150 6.35 -10.66 -10.63
CA LYS A 150 7.17 -11.03 -9.48
C LYS A 150 8.63 -10.63 -9.74
N LYS A 151 9.26 -10.03 -8.74
CA LYS A 151 10.64 -9.55 -8.76
C LYS A 151 11.41 -10.08 -7.56
N PHE A 152 12.72 -10.12 -7.73
CA PHE A 152 13.68 -10.56 -6.73
C PHE A 152 14.77 -9.50 -6.61
N THR A 153 15.22 -9.26 -5.38
CA THR A 153 16.36 -8.35 -5.14
C THR A 153 17.08 -8.74 -3.86
N SER A 154 18.34 -8.37 -3.78
CA SER A 154 19.20 -8.55 -2.61
C SER A 154 20.10 -7.33 -2.47
N GLY A 155 20.71 -7.17 -1.30
CA GLY A 155 21.70 -6.13 -1.09
C GLY A 155 22.44 -6.29 0.23
N ILE A 156 23.64 -5.70 0.29
CA ILE A 156 24.46 -5.60 1.49
C ILE A 156 24.40 -4.16 1.99
N ILE A 157 24.18 -3.99 3.27
CA ILE A 157 24.08 -2.67 3.90
C ILE A 157 25.47 -2.17 4.25
N ASN A 158 25.86 -1.02 3.71
CA ASN A 158 27.13 -0.39 4.01
C ASN A 158 27.00 0.78 5.00
N SER A 159 25.82 1.42 5.10
CA SER A 159 25.52 2.56 5.97
C SER A 159 24.10 2.51 6.52
N SER A 160 23.09 2.50 5.64
CA SER A 160 21.67 2.42 6.01
C SER A 160 20.90 1.54 5.04
N LEU A 161 19.75 1.02 5.48
CA LEU A 161 18.86 0.25 4.60
C LEU A 161 18.38 1.10 3.39
N SER A 162 18.00 2.36 3.63
CA SER A 162 17.51 3.24 2.57
C SER A 162 18.57 3.51 1.50
N GLU A 163 19.82 3.75 1.88
CA GLU A 163 20.91 3.94 0.92
C GLU A 163 21.22 2.66 0.15
N ALA A 164 21.29 1.51 0.83
CA ALA A 164 21.52 0.23 0.16
C ALA A 164 20.41 -0.10 -0.86
N MET A 165 19.17 0.23 -0.54
CA MET A 165 18.05 -0.02 -1.47
C MET A 165 18.00 1.01 -2.61
N ASP A 166 18.34 2.28 -2.35
CA ASP A 166 18.43 3.34 -3.36
C ASP A 166 19.55 3.03 -4.38
N GLN A 167 20.72 2.58 -3.93
CA GLN A 167 21.81 2.13 -4.78
C GLN A 167 21.41 0.96 -5.70
N ASN A 168 20.45 0.14 -5.30
CA ASN A 168 19.85 -0.92 -6.11
C ASN A 168 18.65 -0.43 -6.95
N GLY A 169 18.36 0.87 -6.99
CA GLY A 169 17.26 1.44 -7.75
C GLY A 169 15.88 1.04 -7.26
N LEU A 170 15.73 0.65 -5.99
CA LEU A 170 14.49 0.16 -5.44
C LEU A 170 13.58 1.30 -4.98
N PRO A 171 12.27 1.21 -5.26
CA PRO A 171 11.35 2.29 -4.92
C PRO A 171 11.18 2.44 -3.41
N TRP A 172 11.02 3.68 -2.95
CA TRP A 172 10.82 4.02 -1.54
C TRP A 172 9.64 3.26 -0.88
N GLU A 173 8.62 2.93 -1.67
CA GLU A 173 7.50 2.11 -1.20
C GLU A 173 7.95 0.73 -0.71
N LEU A 174 8.90 0.09 -1.40
CA LEU A 174 9.46 -1.21 -1.03
C LEU A 174 10.31 -1.12 0.25
N ILE A 175 11.11 -0.04 0.39
CA ILE A 175 11.89 0.25 1.60
C ILE A 175 10.98 0.33 2.81
N ASN A 176 9.88 1.07 2.70
CA ASN A 176 8.90 1.22 3.77
C ASN A 176 8.25 -0.12 4.14
N GLN A 177 7.86 -0.91 3.14
CA GLN A 177 7.23 -2.21 3.38
C GLN A 177 8.20 -3.19 4.09
N LEU A 178 9.46 -3.26 3.66
CA LEU A 178 10.47 -4.08 4.30
C LEU A 178 10.73 -3.63 5.75
N SER A 179 10.85 -2.33 5.96
CA SER A 179 11.02 -1.75 7.29
C SER A 179 9.84 -2.07 8.21
N ASP A 180 8.62 -2.02 7.69
CA ASP A 180 7.42 -2.34 8.44
C ASP A 180 7.38 -3.84 8.85
N ILE A 181 7.83 -4.75 7.99
CA ILE A 181 7.92 -6.20 8.31
C ILE A 181 8.83 -6.44 9.51
N TYR A 182 10.00 -5.84 9.52
CA TYR A 182 11.02 -6.07 10.56
C TYR A 182 11.01 -5.05 11.69
N ALA A 183 10.08 -4.10 11.71
CA ALA A 183 9.98 -3.05 12.74
C ALA A 183 9.92 -3.56 14.18
N TRP A 184 9.55 -4.82 14.37
CA TRP A 184 9.44 -5.48 15.68
C TRP A 184 10.67 -6.30 16.07
N THR A 185 11.49 -6.69 15.09
CA THR A 185 12.66 -7.55 15.29
C THR A 185 13.95 -6.76 15.18
N ILE A 186 14.04 -5.80 14.27
CA ILE A 186 15.23 -5.02 13.98
C ILE A 186 15.08 -3.58 14.50
N ASP A 187 16.11 -3.07 15.16
CA ASP A 187 16.26 -1.64 15.44
C ASP A 187 17.06 -1.01 14.27
N PHE A 188 16.35 -0.48 13.29
CA PHE A 188 16.98 0.08 12.09
C PHE A 188 17.95 1.25 12.36
N ALA A 189 17.91 1.86 13.56
CA ALA A 189 18.92 2.82 13.98
C ALA A 189 20.26 2.16 14.40
N ARG A 190 20.30 0.83 14.48
CA ARG A 190 21.47 0.02 14.87
C ARG A 190 21.87 -1.00 13.81
N ILE A 191 21.40 -0.81 12.59
CA ILE A 191 21.84 -1.61 11.46
C ILE A 191 23.35 -1.52 11.32
N GLN A 192 24.00 -2.63 11.00
CA GLN A 192 25.45 -2.73 10.90
C GLN A 192 25.89 -2.84 9.46
N LYS A 193 27.09 -2.35 9.19
CA LYS A 193 27.76 -2.60 7.92
C LYS A 193 27.97 -4.10 7.77
N GLY A 194 27.55 -4.64 6.63
CA GLY A 194 27.61 -6.07 6.31
C GLY A 194 26.29 -6.82 6.52
N ASP A 195 25.30 -6.20 7.18
CA ASP A 195 23.95 -6.74 7.23
C ASP A 195 23.43 -6.94 5.79
N LYS A 196 22.59 -7.96 5.58
CA LYS A 196 22.09 -8.33 4.26
C LYS A 196 20.58 -8.39 4.23
N PHE A 197 20.00 -8.09 3.07
CA PHE A 197 18.58 -8.32 2.83
C PHE A 197 18.36 -9.02 1.49
N LYS A 198 17.26 -9.79 1.41
CA LYS A 198 16.74 -10.38 0.17
C LYS A 198 15.22 -10.25 0.19
N ILE A 199 14.63 -9.95 -0.97
CA ILE A 199 13.19 -9.66 -1.06
C ILE A 199 12.61 -10.33 -2.29
N ILE A 200 11.46 -10.99 -2.11
CA ILE A 200 10.59 -11.45 -3.19
C ILE A 200 9.33 -10.58 -3.13
N TYR A 201 9.09 -9.81 -4.17
CA TYR A 201 8.01 -8.82 -4.18
C TYR A 201 7.29 -8.78 -5.53
N ASN A 202 6.18 -8.07 -5.58
CA ASN A 202 5.35 -7.96 -6.77
C ASN A 202 5.18 -6.50 -7.17
N GLU A 203 5.45 -6.21 -8.43
CA GLU A 203 5.26 -4.93 -9.08
C GLU A 203 3.98 -4.90 -9.90
N ARG A 204 3.35 -3.73 -10.02
CA ARG A 204 2.20 -3.50 -10.89
C ARG A 204 2.63 -2.73 -12.12
N TYR A 205 2.30 -3.25 -13.30
CA TYR A 205 2.58 -2.62 -14.58
C TYR A 205 1.29 -2.36 -15.34
N ILE A 206 1.15 -1.17 -15.91
CA ILE A 206 0.18 -0.87 -16.96
C ILE A 206 0.88 -0.85 -18.31
N GLU A 207 0.14 -1.17 -19.39
CA GLU A 207 0.69 -1.21 -20.75
C GLU A 207 1.98 -2.06 -20.86
N ASP A 208 2.08 -3.12 -20.02
CA ASP A 208 3.19 -4.08 -19.90
C ASP A 208 4.56 -3.50 -19.50
N THR A 209 4.77 -2.19 -19.57
CA THR A 209 6.08 -1.54 -19.37
C THR A 209 6.10 -0.46 -18.28
N ILE A 210 4.99 0.18 -17.98
CA ILE A 210 4.95 1.32 -17.07
C ILE A 210 4.73 0.84 -15.64
N LEU A 211 5.75 0.93 -14.79
CA LEU A 211 5.65 0.63 -13.37
C LEU A 211 4.73 1.65 -12.66
N VAL A 212 3.69 1.17 -11.99
CA VAL A 212 2.72 2.01 -11.28
C VAL A 212 2.71 1.78 -9.76
N GLY A 213 3.64 0.99 -9.25
CA GLY A 213 3.87 0.80 -7.82
C GLY A 213 4.05 -0.66 -7.41
N ILE A 214 4.27 -0.85 -6.12
CA ILE A 214 4.49 -2.16 -5.51
C ILE A 214 3.15 -2.73 -5.04
N LYS A 215 2.85 -3.98 -5.39
CA LYS A 215 1.67 -4.68 -4.84
C LYS A 215 1.92 -5.12 -3.39
N GLY A 216 3.14 -5.63 -3.13
CA GLY A 216 3.53 -6.10 -1.80
C GLY A 216 4.68 -7.11 -1.86
N ILE A 217 5.19 -7.44 -0.68
CA ILE A 217 6.25 -8.42 -0.45
C ILE A 217 5.59 -9.79 -0.21
N ASP A 218 6.07 -10.83 -0.91
CA ASP A 218 5.66 -12.22 -0.67
C ASP A 218 6.52 -12.87 0.42
N ALA A 219 7.85 -12.64 0.36
CA ALA A 219 8.79 -13.12 1.35
C ALA A 219 10.02 -12.21 1.40
N ALA A 220 10.66 -12.18 2.57
CA ALA A 220 11.90 -11.44 2.78
C ALA A 220 12.85 -12.22 3.70
N PHE A 221 14.12 -11.93 3.57
CA PHE A 221 15.19 -12.37 4.44
C PHE A 221 16.01 -11.16 4.89
N PHE A 222 16.43 -11.15 6.14
CA PHE A 222 17.29 -10.13 6.69
C PHE A 222 18.33 -10.78 7.61
N GLU A 223 19.61 -10.53 7.36
CA GLU A 223 20.69 -10.93 8.24
C GLU A 223 21.13 -9.71 9.06
N HIS A 224 21.02 -9.79 10.39
CA HIS A 224 21.39 -8.73 11.32
C HIS A 224 22.12 -9.32 12.54
N ASN A 225 23.33 -8.83 12.83
CA ASN A 225 24.18 -9.38 13.91
C ASN A 225 24.43 -10.89 13.78
N ASN A 226 24.61 -11.43 12.58
CA ASN A 226 24.72 -12.87 12.27
C ASN A 226 23.46 -13.69 12.64
N GLU A 227 22.33 -13.04 12.83
CA GLU A 227 21.04 -13.69 13.04
C GLU A 227 20.22 -13.62 11.75
N GLU A 228 19.79 -14.77 11.25
CA GLU A 228 18.96 -14.89 10.04
C GLU A 228 17.49 -14.75 10.40
N LEU A 229 16.82 -13.83 9.73
CA LEU A 229 15.41 -13.46 9.98
C LEU A 229 14.60 -13.62 8.70
N TYR A 230 13.87 -14.72 8.58
CA TYR A 230 12.93 -14.95 7.47
C TYR A 230 11.57 -14.34 7.78
N ALA A 231 10.91 -13.85 6.74
CA ALA A 231 9.57 -13.28 6.79
C ALA A 231 8.74 -13.81 5.61
N PHE A 232 7.65 -14.50 5.90
CA PHE A 232 6.74 -15.05 4.88
C PHE A 232 5.36 -14.44 5.03
N ASN A 233 4.83 -13.90 3.94
CA ASN A 233 3.47 -13.39 3.89
C ASN A 233 2.48 -14.56 3.88
N PHE A 234 1.55 -14.55 4.82
CA PHE A 234 0.49 -15.55 4.87
C PHE A 234 -0.83 -14.94 5.37
N ILE A 235 -1.92 -15.24 4.67
CA ILE A 235 -3.24 -14.72 5.02
C ILE A 235 -3.95 -15.74 5.91
N THR A 236 -4.14 -15.40 7.19
CA THR A 236 -4.85 -16.26 8.15
C THR A 236 -6.35 -16.01 8.19
N ASP A 237 -6.81 -14.84 7.70
CA ASP A 237 -8.22 -14.46 7.63
C ASP A 237 -8.50 -13.82 6.25
N SER A 238 -9.12 -14.59 5.37
CA SER A 238 -9.47 -14.18 4.00
C SER A 238 -10.46 -12.99 3.96
N LEU A 239 -11.27 -12.82 5.02
CA LEU A 239 -12.23 -11.71 5.09
C LEU A 239 -11.54 -10.37 5.41
N LYS A 240 -10.51 -10.40 6.24
CA LYS A 240 -9.77 -9.18 6.63
C LYS A 240 -8.82 -8.68 5.56
N LYS A 241 -8.38 -9.55 4.63
CA LYS A 241 -7.37 -9.24 3.58
C LYS A 241 -6.12 -8.51 4.13
N THR A 242 -5.82 -8.70 5.42
CA THR A 242 -4.64 -8.11 6.04
C THR A 242 -3.42 -8.98 5.77
N THR A 243 -2.35 -8.36 5.33
CA THR A 243 -1.06 -9.01 5.12
C THR A 243 -0.38 -9.17 6.48
N GLU A 244 -0.08 -10.39 6.86
CA GLU A 244 0.65 -10.72 8.07
C GLU A 244 1.91 -11.52 7.73
N PHE A 245 3.01 -11.24 8.42
CA PHE A 245 4.29 -11.91 8.20
C PHE A 245 4.65 -12.81 9.36
N TYR A 246 5.15 -14.00 9.03
CA TYR A 246 5.51 -15.06 9.96
C TYR A 246 6.94 -15.53 9.70
N ASP A 247 7.63 -15.97 10.76
CA ASP A 247 8.90 -16.69 10.65
C ASP A 247 8.69 -18.12 10.11
N GLU A 248 9.76 -18.87 9.90
CA GLU A 248 9.73 -20.26 9.42
C GLU A 248 8.92 -21.20 10.32
N SER A 249 8.87 -20.91 11.61
CA SER A 249 8.11 -21.70 12.60
C SER A 249 6.63 -21.33 12.61
N GLY A 250 6.22 -20.27 11.90
CA GLY A 250 4.86 -19.73 11.90
C GLY A 250 4.57 -18.82 13.09
N ASN A 251 5.60 -18.31 13.77
CA ASN A 251 5.42 -17.26 14.75
C ASN A 251 5.25 -15.93 14.05
N SER A 252 4.30 -15.11 14.50
CA SER A 252 4.11 -13.78 13.93
C SER A 252 5.32 -12.91 14.18
N LEU A 253 5.83 -12.28 13.13
CA LEU A 253 6.85 -11.23 13.23
C LEU A 253 6.28 -9.96 13.86
N GLN A 254 4.98 -9.75 13.76
CA GLN A 254 4.31 -8.68 14.48
C GLN A 254 4.31 -9.00 15.98
N ARG A 255 4.83 -8.08 16.76
CA ARG A 255 4.67 -8.11 18.22
C ARG A 255 3.44 -7.29 18.62
N THR A 256 2.91 -7.55 19.79
CA THR A 256 1.79 -6.80 20.33
C THR A 256 2.03 -5.28 20.36
N PHE A 257 3.30 -4.86 20.42
CA PHE A 257 3.70 -3.45 20.44
C PHE A 257 4.92 -3.20 19.54
N LEU A 258 4.87 -2.12 18.74
CA LEU A 258 6.03 -1.58 18.02
C LEU A 258 7.14 -1.18 19.00
N LYS A 259 8.39 -1.37 18.62
CA LYS A 259 9.54 -0.89 19.39
C LYS A 259 9.63 0.64 19.42
N SER A 260 9.18 1.31 18.35
CA SER A 260 9.18 2.76 18.20
C SER A 260 7.82 3.27 17.69
N PRO A 261 7.37 4.45 18.14
CA PRO A 261 6.20 5.12 17.55
C PRO A 261 6.50 5.84 16.23
N LEU A 262 7.74 5.77 15.74
CA LEU A 262 8.19 6.38 14.49
C LEU A 262 8.86 5.30 13.62
N ARG A 263 8.74 5.42 12.29
CA ARG A 263 9.41 4.50 11.36
C ARG A 263 10.93 4.59 11.45
N PHE A 264 11.42 5.82 11.40
CA PHE A 264 12.86 6.10 11.50
C PHE A 264 13.06 7.15 12.58
N SER A 265 13.86 6.84 13.61
CA SER A 265 14.10 7.75 14.71
C SER A 265 15.31 7.35 15.53
N ASN A 266 15.94 8.35 16.14
CA ASN A 266 16.97 8.14 17.15
C ASN A 266 16.37 8.34 18.55
N ILE A 267 16.72 7.44 19.49
CA ILE A 267 16.37 7.62 20.88
C ILE A 267 17.31 8.68 21.46
N SER A 268 16.78 9.87 21.72
CA SER A 268 17.52 10.97 22.33
C SER A 268 17.57 10.91 23.86
N SER A 269 16.56 10.28 24.50
CA SER A 269 16.53 10.09 25.96
C SER A 269 15.73 8.85 26.34
N ARG A 270 16.35 7.93 27.10
CA ARG A 270 15.69 6.71 27.58
C ARG A 270 14.92 6.93 28.86
N TYR A 271 14.01 6.01 29.19
CA TYR A 271 13.39 5.91 30.51
C TYR A 271 14.45 5.84 31.60
N ASN A 272 14.44 6.80 32.54
CA ASN A 272 15.42 6.89 33.61
C ASN A 272 14.83 7.61 34.84
N LEU A 273 14.62 6.89 35.92
CA LEU A 273 14.09 7.44 37.16
C LEU A 273 15.12 8.28 37.98
N LYS A 274 16.39 8.15 37.65
CA LYS A 274 17.50 8.86 38.33
C LYS A 274 18.15 9.89 37.39
N ARG A 275 17.45 10.35 36.32
CA ARG A 275 17.99 11.31 35.34
C ARG A 275 18.36 12.63 36.03
N ARG A 276 19.58 13.11 35.79
CA ARG A 276 20.06 14.43 36.16
C ARG A 276 20.35 15.25 34.91
N ILE A 277 19.97 16.51 34.91
CA ILE A 277 20.17 17.43 33.78
C ILE A 277 20.90 18.65 34.31
N ALA A 278 22.09 18.95 33.74
CA ALA A 278 22.96 20.08 34.16
C ALA A 278 22.18 21.43 34.11
N TYR A 279 21.38 21.65 33.09
CA TYR A 279 20.52 22.84 32.94
C TYR A 279 19.60 23.10 34.16
N TYR A 280 19.21 22.06 34.91
CA TYR A 280 18.39 22.17 36.12
C TYR A 280 19.21 21.98 37.40
N GLY A 281 20.51 22.31 37.38
CA GLY A 281 21.41 22.21 38.54
C GLY A 281 21.63 20.78 39.00
N ASN A 282 21.62 19.81 38.10
CA ASN A 282 21.85 18.38 38.38
C ASN A 282 20.87 17.75 39.41
N LYS A 283 19.76 18.38 39.69
CA LYS A 283 18.69 17.78 40.51
C LYS A 283 18.10 16.57 39.82
N VAL A 284 17.72 15.54 40.60
CA VAL A 284 17.07 14.34 40.06
C VAL A 284 15.71 14.71 39.48
N ARG A 285 15.54 14.50 38.18
CA ARG A 285 14.27 14.69 37.44
C ARG A 285 13.93 13.41 36.68
N PRO A 286 13.10 12.53 37.23
CA PRO A 286 12.74 11.27 36.62
C PRO A 286 12.15 11.47 35.22
N HIS A 287 12.68 10.74 34.24
CA HIS A 287 12.12 10.62 32.90
C HIS A 287 11.34 9.30 32.79
N LYS A 288 10.00 9.38 32.87
CA LYS A 288 9.10 8.22 32.85
C LYS A 288 8.59 7.92 31.43
N GLY A 289 9.43 8.14 30.42
CA GLY A 289 9.17 7.89 29.00
C GLY A 289 10.46 7.66 28.24
N THR A 290 10.34 7.42 26.94
CA THR A 290 11.45 7.37 25.99
C THR A 290 11.22 8.44 24.93
N ASP A 291 12.21 9.29 24.69
CA ASP A 291 12.15 10.37 23.72
C ASP A 291 12.73 9.90 22.39
N PHE A 292 11.92 9.95 21.34
CA PHE A 292 12.32 9.66 19.98
C PHE A 292 12.38 10.96 19.18
N ALA A 293 13.60 11.38 18.82
CA ALA A 293 13.85 12.60 18.09
C ALA A 293 13.65 12.39 16.59
N ALA A 294 12.89 13.30 15.97
CA ALA A 294 12.73 13.40 14.53
C ALA A 294 12.21 14.80 14.17
N PRO A 295 12.31 15.26 12.91
CA PRO A 295 11.82 16.56 12.50
C PRO A 295 10.35 16.83 12.85
N THR A 296 10.02 18.10 13.10
CA THR A 296 8.63 18.53 13.27
C THR A 296 7.79 18.12 12.05
N GLY A 297 6.59 17.60 12.29
CA GLY A 297 5.70 17.10 11.24
C GLY A 297 5.84 15.62 10.93
N THR A 298 6.88 14.93 11.44
CA THR A 298 7.04 13.47 11.28
C THR A 298 5.80 12.75 11.83
N PRO A 299 5.22 11.79 11.07
CA PRO A 299 4.07 11.01 11.54
C PRO A 299 4.39 10.18 12.77
N ILE A 300 3.50 10.22 13.77
CA ILE A 300 3.54 9.37 14.98
C ILE A 300 2.52 8.26 14.80
N MET A 301 2.94 7.01 15.02
CA MET A 301 2.12 5.81 14.86
C MET A 301 1.65 5.26 16.22
N ALA A 302 0.45 4.69 16.24
CA ALA A 302 -0.01 3.86 17.34
C ALA A 302 0.89 2.62 17.46
N THR A 303 1.49 2.38 18.61
CA THR A 303 2.39 1.23 18.79
C THR A 303 1.66 -0.11 18.96
N ALA A 304 0.35 -0.10 19.15
CA ALA A 304 -0.51 -1.29 19.18
C ALA A 304 -1.96 -0.90 18.88
N ASP A 305 -2.78 -1.90 18.58
CA ASP A 305 -4.24 -1.75 18.45
C ASP A 305 -4.84 -1.21 19.75
N GLY A 306 -5.83 -0.34 19.67
CA GLY A 306 -6.50 0.14 20.86
C GLY A 306 -7.48 1.27 20.64
N ARG A 307 -8.09 1.72 21.73
CA ARG A 307 -9.02 2.87 21.74
C ARG A 307 -8.34 4.10 22.29
N VAL A 308 -8.46 5.21 21.60
CA VAL A 308 -7.99 6.51 22.06
C VAL A 308 -8.82 6.97 23.25
N ILE A 309 -8.23 6.94 24.45
CA ILE A 309 -8.91 7.34 25.70
C ILE A 309 -8.73 8.81 26.04
N LYS A 310 -7.69 9.45 25.49
CA LYS A 310 -7.48 10.91 25.60
C LYS A 310 -6.77 11.46 24.35
N SER A 311 -7.24 12.63 23.88
CA SER A 311 -6.56 13.48 22.88
C SER A 311 -6.72 14.92 23.36
N SER A 312 -5.73 15.46 24.10
CA SER A 312 -5.87 16.67 24.88
C SER A 312 -4.56 17.46 24.94
N TYR A 313 -4.54 18.50 25.77
CA TYR A 313 -3.38 19.35 26.06
C TYR A 313 -3.17 19.51 27.56
N THR A 314 -1.91 19.48 27.98
CA THR A 314 -1.49 19.98 29.33
C THR A 314 -0.20 20.78 29.19
N ARG A 315 0.05 21.72 30.10
CA ARG A 315 1.25 22.57 30.09
C ARG A 315 2.55 21.75 30.03
N GLY A 316 2.61 20.62 30.72
CA GLY A 316 3.82 19.78 30.75
C GLY A 316 3.95 18.84 29.54
N ASN A 317 2.86 18.17 29.16
CA ASN A 317 2.88 17.18 28.06
C ASN A 317 2.74 17.82 26.65
N GLY A 318 2.34 19.10 26.59
CA GLY A 318 1.88 19.66 25.31
C GLY A 318 0.61 18.98 24.84
N TYR A 319 0.38 18.99 23.53
CA TYR A 319 -0.65 18.16 22.92
C TYR A 319 -0.23 16.70 22.95
N TYR A 320 -1.16 15.83 23.34
CA TYR A 320 -0.87 14.42 23.50
C TYR A 320 -2.06 13.53 23.14
N VAL A 321 -1.76 12.27 22.82
CA VAL A 321 -2.72 11.20 22.64
C VAL A 321 -2.39 10.08 23.63
N LYS A 322 -3.42 9.50 24.28
CA LYS A 322 -3.31 8.28 25.10
C LYS A 322 -4.23 7.21 24.58
N ILE A 323 -3.69 5.99 24.40
CA ILE A 323 -4.38 4.83 23.84
C ILE A 323 -4.43 3.73 24.89
N GLN A 324 -5.62 3.18 25.15
CA GLN A 324 -5.81 1.95 25.91
C GLN A 324 -5.83 0.77 24.94
N HIS A 325 -4.92 -0.17 25.15
CA HIS A 325 -4.78 -1.35 24.30
C HIS A 325 -5.56 -2.55 24.84
N ASN A 326 -5.52 -2.73 26.15
CA ASN A 326 -6.28 -3.73 26.90
C ASN A 326 -6.27 -3.34 28.40
N ASP A 327 -6.81 -4.15 29.27
CA ASP A 327 -6.92 -3.87 30.71
C ASP A 327 -5.55 -3.64 31.39
N LYS A 328 -4.49 -4.18 30.80
CA LYS A 328 -3.14 -4.16 31.36
C LYS A 328 -2.25 -3.07 30.78
N TYR A 329 -2.41 -2.72 29.49
CA TYR A 329 -1.47 -1.86 28.78
C TYR A 329 -2.12 -0.63 28.19
N SER A 330 -1.47 0.52 28.37
CA SER A 330 -1.78 1.75 27.62
C SER A 330 -0.49 2.49 27.23
N THR A 331 -0.58 3.30 26.18
CA THR A 331 0.54 4.14 25.70
C THR A 331 0.12 5.58 25.60
N GLN A 332 1.10 6.49 25.67
CA GLN A 332 0.88 7.92 25.60
C GLN A 332 2.00 8.58 24.78
N TYR A 333 1.62 9.49 23.91
CA TYR A 333 2.48 10.16 22.93
C TYR A 333 2.37 11.67 23.13
N LEU A 334 3.46 12.32 23.51
CA LEU A 334 3.50 13.71 23.95
C LEU A 334 4.16 14.63 22.93
N HIS A 335 4.06 15.93 23.19
CA HIS A 335 4.71 17.02 22.44
C HIS A 335 4.27 17.13 20.97
N MET A 336 3.05 16.64 20.68
CA MET A 336 2.50 16.60 19.32
C MET A 336 2.12 18.00 18.82
N GLN A 337 1.92 18.13 17.51
CA GLN A 337 1.29 19.29 16.92
C GLN A 337 -0.19 19.40 17.35
N LYS A 338 -0.75 20.64 17.34
CA LYS A 338 -2.16 20.90 17.65
C LYS A 338 -3.09 20.22 16.64
N ASN A 339 -2.76 20.31 15.36
CA ASN A 339 -3.60 19.83 14.27
C ASN A 339 -3.25 18.40 13.86
N GLY A 340 -4.20 17.67 13.25
CA GLY A 340 -3.98 16.33 12.69
C GLY A 340 -3.91 15.20 13.72
N ARG A 341 -4.23 15.46 15.03
CA ARG A 341 -4.31 14.39 16.02
C ARG A 341 -5.61 13.62 15.90
N ILE A 342 -5.50 12.31 16.13
CA ILE A 342 -6.68 11.44 16.23
C ILE A 342 -7.59 11.88 17.38
N LYS A 343 -8.91 11.84 17.16
CA LYS A 343 -9.91 12.24 18.19
C LYS A 343 -10.08 11.15 19.25
N GLN A 344 -10.43 11.55 20.46
CA GLN A 344 -10.81 10.63 21.55
C GLN A 344 -12.01 9.77 21.13
N GLY A 345 -12.05 8.54 21.62
CA GLY A 345 -13.08 7.54 21.31
C GLY A 345 -12.81 6.70 20.06
N ARG A 346 -11.92 7.12 19.15
CA ARG A 346 -11.58 6.37 17.94
C ARG A 346 -10.80 5.10 18.28
N TYR A 347 -11.08 4.03 17.56
CA TYR A 347 -10.25 2.83 17.54
C TYR A 347 -9.15 3.00 16.50
N VAL A 348 -7.94 2.60 16.84
CA VAL A 348 -6.75 2.63 15.97
C VAL A 348 -6.13 1.25 15.92
N LYS A 349 -5.55 0.93 14.78
CA LYS A 349 -4.71 -0.26 14.60
C LYS A 349 -3.24 0.11 14.83
N GLN A 350 -2.44 -0.89 15.14
CA GLN A 350 -0.98 -0.74 15.17
C GLN A 350 -0.48 -0.21 13.84
N GLY A 351 0.40 0.80 13.87
CA GLY A 351 0.90 1.47 12.67
C GLY A 351 0.05 2.64 12.16
N ASP A 352 -1.19 2.81 12.63
CA ASP A 352 -2.02 3.96 12.23
C ASP A 352 -1.38 5.27 12.69
N VAL A 353 -1.40 6.28 11.82
CA VAL A 353 -0.94 7.62 12.15
C VAL A 353 -1.94 8.29 13.09
N ILE A 354 -1.48 8.61 14.31
CA ILE A 354 -2.29 9.21 15.38
C ILE A 354 -2.04 10.70 15.58
N GLY A 355 -1.07 11.27 14.88
CA GLY A 355 -0.68 12.67 14.91
C GLY A 355 0.71 12.88 14.35
N ARG A 356 1.29 14.04 14.62
CA ARG A 356 2.61 14.44 14.12
C ARG A 356 3.46 15.05 15.22
N ILE A 357 4.79 14.89 15.13
CA ILE A 357 5.76 15.51 16.03
C ILE A 357 5.59 17.03 16.00
N GLY A 358 5.55 17.64 17.19
CA GLY A 358 5.57 19.07 17.42
C GLY A 358 6.68 19.47 18.37
N MET A 359 6.49 20.66 18.97
CA MET A 359 7.32 21.22 20.04
C MET A 359 6.43 21.84 21.13
N THR A 360 5.31 21.20 21.45
CA THR A 360 4.35 21.74 22.41
C THR A 360 4.60 21.21 23.82
N GLY A 361 4.30 22.00 24.85
CA GLY A 361 4.55 21.64 26.25
C GLY A 361 5.99 21.88 26.69
N ASN A 362 6.45 21.11 27.65
CA ASN A 362 7.79 21.28 28.23
C ASN A 362 8.81 20.43 27.47
N THR A 363 9.36 20.95 26.41
CA THR A 363 10.34 20.31 25.54
C THR A 363 11.42 21.29 25.06
N SER A 364 12.64 20.81 24.80
CA SER A 364 13.76 21.59 24.28
C SER A 364 13.97 21.41 22.77
N GLY A 365 13.26 20.51 22.11
CA GLY A 365 13.41 20.24 20.69
C GLY A 365 12.34 19.29 20.14
N PRO A 366 12.25 19.14 18.80
CA PRO A 366 11.26 18.26 18.19
C PRO A 366 11.49 16.79 18.54
N HIS A 367 10.53 16.16 19.19
CA HIS A 367 10.52 14.74 19.51
C HIS A 367 9.12 14.27 19.90
N VAL A 368 8.89 12.98 19.95
CA VAL A 368 7.78 12.37 20.68
C VAL A 368 8.28 11.73 21.96
N CYS A 369 7.75 12.14 23.12
CA CYS A 369 7.98 11.41 24.37
C CYS A 369 6.95 10.30 24.47
N TYR A 370 7.43 9.05 24.31
CA TYR A 370 6.63 7.84 24.37
C TYR A 370 6.60 7.28 25.77
N ARG A 371 5.40 7.16 26.35
CA ARG A 371 5.20 6.60 27.70
C ARG A 371 4.43 5.29 27.60
N PHE A 372 4.91 4.28 28.27
CA PHE A 372 4.31 2.95 28.34
C PHE A 372 3.80 2.65 29.75
N TRP A 373 2.57 2.18 29.83
CA TRP A 373 1.90 1.89 31.08
C TRP A 373 1.55 0.42 31.17
N LYS A 374 1.84 -0.20 32.31
CA LYS A 374 1.48 -1.58 32.66
C LYS A 374 0.74 -1.57 33.98
N SER A 375 -0.51 -2.01 34.00
CA SER A 375 -1.37 -2.03 35.19
C SER A 375 -1.35 -0.70 35.96
N GLY A 376 -1.53 0.41 35.24
CA GLY A 376 -1.60 1.77 35.80
C GLY A 376 -0.25 2.40 36.19
N LYS A 377 0.89 1.70 36.05
CA LYS A 377 2.23 2.23 36.34
C LYS A 377 3.02 2.49 35.07
N GLN A 378 3.75 3.60 35.01
CA GLN A 378 4.69 3.88 33.92
C GLN A 378 5.92 2.99 34.06
N VAL A 379 6.30 2.28 32.99
CA VAL A 379 7.43 1.36 32.95
C VAL A 379 8.27 1.60 31.71
N ASP A 380 9.51 1.13 31.74
CA ASP A 380 10.39 1.10 30.57
C ASP A 380 9.90 0.01 29.60
N PRO A 381 9.41 0.35 28.38
CA PRO A 381 8.90 -0.62 27.43
C PRO A 381 9.99 -1.61 26.98
N PHE A 382 11.25 -1.19 26.90
CA PHE A 382 12.37 -2.02 26.46
C PHE A 382 12.78 -3.09 27.48
N LYS A 383 12.37 -2.94 28.74
CA LYS A 383 12.59 -3.91 29.80
C LYS A 383 11.40 -4.84 30.04
N GLN A 384 10.31 -4.67 29.27
CA GLN A 384 9.13 -5.52 29.42
C GLN A 384 9.22 -6.73 28.48
N LYS A 385 8.92 -7.92 29.01
CA LYS A 385 8.59 -9.09 28.18
C LYS A 385 7.17 -8.89 27.66
N LEU A 386 7.06 -8.33 26.47
CA LEU A 386 5.78 -8.11 25.80
C LEU A 386 5.35 -9.39 25.09
N PRO A 387 4.02 -9.66 25.01
CA PRO A 387 3.53 -10.84 24.33
C PRO A 387 3.95 -10.83 22.85
N PRO A 388 4.31 -11.97 22.26
CA PRO A 388 4.47 -12.10 20.82
C PRO A 388 3.12 -11.88 20.12
N GLY A 389 3.15 -11.64 18.80
CA GLY A 389 1.96 -11.68 17.96
C GLY A 389 1.33 -13.07 17.93
N LYS A 390 0.15 -13.19 17.35
CA LYS A 390 -0.54 -14.47 17.24
C LYS A 390 0.16 -15.34 16.20
N PRO A 391 0.57 -16.57 16.52
CA PRO A 391 1.15 -17.46 15.54
C PRO A 391 0.08 -17.91 14.51
N VAL A 392 0.53 -18.51 13.41
CA VAL A 392 -0.34 -19.16 12.43
C VAL A 392 -1.27 -20.14 13.18
N PRO A 393 -2.59 -20.06 12.99
CA PRO A 393 -3.53 -20.96 13.62
C PRO A 393 -3.23 -22.43 13.31
N LYS A 394 -3.32 -23.33 14.30
CA LYS A 394 -3.00 -24.77 14.14
C LYS A 394 -3.66 -25.39 12.92
N LYS A 395 -4.92 -25.05 12.64
CA LYS A 395 -5.67 -25.53 11.47
C LYS A 395 -5.08 -25.11 10.11
N LEU A 396 -4.29 -24.04 10.06
CA LEU A 396 -3.66 -23.50 8.85
C LEU A 396 -2.16 -23.82 8.77
N LYS A 397 -1.58 -24.41 9.81
CA LYS A 397 -0.13 -24.63 9.91
C LYS A 397 0.40 -25.47 8.75
N PHE A 398 -0.27 -26.55 8.40
CA PHE A 398 0.11 -27.39 7.24
C PHE A 398 0.15 -26.59 5.93
N ASN A 399 -0.87 -25.75 5.68
CA ASN A 399 -0.93 -24.91 4.48
C ASN A 399 0.17 -23.85 4.47
N PHE A 400 0.44 -23.26 5.63
CA PHE A 400 1.56 -22.32 5.81
C PHE A 400 2.89 -23.00 5.47
N ASP A 401 3.21 -24.13 6.13
CA ASP A 401 4.47 -24.85 5.94
C ASP A 401 4.69 -25.21 4.48
N LYS A 402 3.66 -25.69 3.78
CA LYS A 402 3.71 -25.98 2.35
C LYS A 402 3.93 -24.71 1.51
N SER A 403 3.32 -23.59 1.88
CA SER A 403 3.38 -22.33 1.11
C SER A 403 4.74 -21.65 1.17
N ILE A 404 5.50 -21.80 2.26
CA ILE A 404 6.79 -21.13 2.42
C ILE A 404 7.96 -21.83 1.74
N ILE A 405 7.85 -23.14 1.46
CA ILE A 405 8.93 -23.94 0.86
C ILE A 405 9.51 -23.29 -0.42
N PRO A 406 8.70 -22.95 -1.44
CA PRO A 406 9.23 -22.36 -2.68
C PRO A 406 9.85 -20.99 -2.45
N PHE A 407 9.31 -20.19 -1.53
CA PHE A 407 9.86 -18.87 -1.21
C PHE A 407 11.18 -18.97 -0.47
N LYS A 408 11.29 -19.89 0.50
CA LYS A 408 12.54 -20.11 1.24
C LYS A 408 13.65 -20.54 0.27
N LYS A 409 13.37 -21.54 -0.57
CA LYS A 409 14.33 -21.99 -1.58
C LYS A 409 14.81 -20.83 -2.47
N LEU A 410 13.89 -19.99 -2.96
CA LEU A 410 14.26 -18.84 -3.78
C LEU A 410 15.09 -17.80 -3.01
N LEU A 411 14.76 -17.50 -1.73
CA LEU A 411 15.55 -16.58 -0.91
C LEU A 411 16.97 -17.11 -0.65
N ASP A 412 17.12 -18.44 -0.49
CA ASP A 412 18.43 -19.07 -0.29
C ASP A 412 19.29 -19.01 -1.58
N GLU A 413 18.66 -19.13 -2.76
CA GLU A 413 19.30 -19.07 -4.08
C GLU A 413 19.65 -17.65 -4.57
N ILE A 414 19.01 -16.60 -4.06
CA ILE A 414 19.35 -15.19 -4.37
C ILE A 414 20.72 -14.86 -3.77
N ASN A 415 21.69 -14.47 -4.59
CA ASN A 415 23.02 -14.05 -4.18
C ASN A 415 23.06 -12.60 -3.72
#